data_d966170d13dfa61da9c4b581c9737938
#
_entry.id   d966170d13dfa61da9c4b581c9737938
#
_cell.length_a   1.000
_cell.length_b   1.000
_cell.length_c   1.000
_cell.angle_alpha   90.00
_cell.angle_beta   90.00
_cell.angle_gamma   90.00
#
_symmetry.space_group_name_H-M   'P 1'
#
loop_
_entity.id
_entity.type
_entity.pdbx_description
1 polymer ?
#
loop_
_entity_poly.entity_id
_entity_poly.type
_entity_poly.pdbx_seq_one_letter_code
_entity_poly.pdbx_strand_id
1 'polypeptide(L)'
;RRADFPGRFIKLAEELSESEFFEDAKIFSTKQRRRMLDVEYVEELLTILTDGVQDKKEYLDDVCEKYMEMDNADEIAEKFTSIITDIQTISDPSIMPIGETRFRQKSDFYSLFACIADLQQCGTIKTDRLQTVRLSLQEMNEQIGPQSEDDDYREYATRCLSDANSIANRQWRINFLKTRLEDCYKEEA
;
A
#
# COMPACT_ATOMS: atom_id res chain seq x y z
N ARG A 1 -2.40 15.71 16.40
CA ARG A 1 -1.43 15.97 15.29
C ARG A 1 -1.96 16.99 14.30
N ARG A 2 -3.20 16.86 13.79
CA ARG A 2 -3.80 17.84 12.87
C ARG A 2 -3.84 19.27 13.41
N ALA A 3 -4.04 19.44 14.72
CA ALA A 3 -4.03 20.74 15.36
C ALA A 3 -2.60 21.30 15.51
N ASP A 4 -1.62 20.43 15.61
CA ASP A 4 -0.21 20.77 15.82
C ASP A 4 0.52 21.04 14.49
N PHE A 5 0.14 20.32 13.41
CA PHE A 5 0.79 20.38 12.10
C PHE A 5 -0.22 20.66 10.97
N PRO A 6 -0.73 21.88 10.80
CA PRO A 6 -1.74 22.21 9.79
C PRO A 6 -1.16 22.33 8.36
N GLY A 7 -0.04 21.67 8.06
CA GLY A 7 0.73 21.82 6.83
C GLY A 7 0.13 21.14 5.61
N ARG A 8 0.80 21.28 4.45
CA ARG A 8 0.37 20.75 3.14
C ARG A 8 0.37 19.23 3.12
N PHE A 9 1.30 18.55 3.82
CA PHE A 9 1.36 17.10 3.90
C PHE A 9 0.08 16.49 4.47
N ILE A 10 -0.38 17.01 5.63
CA ILE A 10 -1.63 16.52 6.24
C ILE A 10 -2.84 16.82 5.37
N LYS A 11 -2.91 18.00 4.76
CA LYS A 11 -3.99 18.36 3.84
C LYS A 11 -4.04 17.41 2.65
N LEU A 12 -2.89 17.06 2.08
CA LEU A 12 -2.82 16.07 1.01
C LEU A 12 -3.31 14.70 1.47
N ALA A 13 -2.92 14.26 2.67
CA ALA A 13 -3.41 13.01 3.24
C ALA A 13 -4.94 13.00 3.45
N GLU A 14 -5.50 14.12 3.90
CA GLU A 14 -6.96 14.32 4.03
C GLU A 14 -7.65 14.19 2.67
N GLU A 15 -7.18 14.94 1.66
CA GLU A 15 -7.71 14.91 0.29
C GLU A 15 -7.69 13.49 -0.31
N LEU A 16 -6.57 12.79 -0.18
CA LEU A 16 -6.41 11.43 -0.73
C LEU A 16 -7.20 10.37 0.04
N SER A 17 -7.37 10.52 1.36
CA SER A 17 -8.14 9.57 2.18
C SER A 17 -9.64 9.57 1.84
N GLU A 18 -10.15 10.64 1.23
CA GLU A 18 -11.53 10.77 0.79
C GLU A 18 -11.78 10.16 -0.61
N SER A 19 -10.75 9.61 -1.26
CA SER A 19 -10.90 9.01 -2.60
C SER A 19 -11.88 7.83 -2.57
N GLU A 20 -12.67 7.69 -3.63
CA GLU A 20 -13.63 6.61 -3.85
C GLU A 20 -12.97 5.22 -3.75
N PHE A 21 -11.70 5.11 -4.15
CA PHE A 21 -10.95 3.87 -4.02
C PHE A 21 -10.95 3.30 -2.59
N PHE A 22 -10.69 4.14 -1.57
CA PHE A 22 -10.63 3.66 -0.19
C PHE A 22 -12.01 3.25 0.35
N GLU A 23 -13.09 3.79 -0.20
CA GLU A 23 -14.44 3.38 0.11
C GLU A 23 -14.73 1.99 -0.47
N ASP A 24 -14.45 1.77 -1.75
CA ASP A 24 -14.64 0.51 -2.46
C ASP A 24 -13.73 -0.61 -1.92
N ALA A 25 -12.48 -0.28 -1.62
CA ALA A 25 -11.50 -1.19 -1.05
C ALA A 25 -11.79 -1.57 0.41
N LYS A 26 -12.73 -0.90 1.09
CA LYS A 26 -13.14 -1.19 2.48
C LYS A 26 -11.98 -1.26 3.48
N ILE A 27 -10.92 -0.48 3.24
CA ILE A 27 -9.71 -0.46 4.10
C ILE A 27 -10.05 0.17 5.46
N PHE A 28 -11.01 1.09 5.48
CA PHE A 28 -11.41 1.80 6.68
C PHE A 28 -12.85 1.50 7.08
N SER A 29 -13.06 1.20 8.36
CA SER A 29 -14.39 1.18 8.95
C SER A 29 -14.89 2.61 9.23
N THR A 30 -16.20 2.79 9.33
CA THR A 30 -16.82 4.07 9.72
C THR A 30 -16.26 4.62 11.04
N LYS A 31 -15.95 3.74 12.01
CA LYS A 31 -15.36 4.11 13.29
C LYS A 31 -13.93 4.65 13.11
N GLN A 32 -13.14 4.08 12.20
CA GLN A 32 -11.78 4.53 11.91
C GLN A 32 -11.78 5.89 11.23
N ARG A 33 -12.67 6.13 10.25
CA ARG A 33 -12.86 7.43 9.61
C ARG A 33 -13.23 8.52 10.63
N ARG A 34 -14.20 8.26 11.52
CA ARG A 34 -14.57 9.21 12.59
C ARG A 34 -13.43 9.57 13.53
N ARG A 35 -12.41 8.72 13.65
CA ARG A 35 -11.21 8.94 14.46
C ARG A 35 -10.02 9.46 13.67
N MET A 36 -10.21 9.75 12.39
CA MET A 36 -9.16 10.16 11.45
C MET A 36 -7.99 9.16 11.33
N LEU A 37 -8.26 7.88 11.56
CA LEU A 37 -7.28 6.82 11.38
C LEU A 37 -7.07 6.45 9.90
N ASP A 38 -7.94 6.90 9.03
CA ASP A 38 -7.81 6.89 7.57
C ASP A 38 -6.75 7.91 7.12
N VAL A 39 -6.83 9.15 7.60
CA VAL A 39 -5.84 10.19 7.31
C VAL A 39 -4.45 9.77 7.80
N GLU A 40 -4.34 9.30 9.05
CA GLU A 40 -3.08 8.79 9.60
C GLU A 40 -2.49 7.65 8.76
N TYR A 41 -3.32 6.76 8.27
CA TYR A 41 -2.86 5.67 7.41
C TYR A 41 -2.40 6.17 6.03
N VAL A 42 -3.10 7.15 5.45
CA VAL A 42 -2.65 7.78 4.18
C VAL A 42 -1.34 8.55 4.39
N GLU A 43 -1.13 9.18 5.55
CA GLU A 43 0.18 9.76 5.91
C GLU A 43 1.29 8.71 5.89
N GLU A 44 1.02 7.47 6.40
CA GLU A 44 1.99 6.37 6.29
C GLU A 44 2.30 6.00 4.84
N LEU A 45 1.28 5.93 3.97
CA LEU A 45 1.47 5.63 2.55
C LEU A 45 2.21 6.76 1.81
N LEU A 46 1.89 8.02 2.10
CA LEU A 46 2.61 9.16 1.54
C LEU A 46 4.08 9.17 1.95
N THR A 47 4.37 8.78 3.19
CA THR A 47 5.76 8.69 3.68
C THR A 47 6.58 7.68 2.90
N ILE A 48 5.98 6.60 2.37
CA ILE A 48 6.69 5.67 1.46
C ILE A 48 7.25 6.42 0.25
N LEU A 49 6.50 7.40 -0.28
CA LEU A 49 6.87 8.15 -1.48
C LEU A 49 7.88 9.27 -1.22
N THR A 50 7.97 9.76 0.01
CA THR A 50 8.85 10.87 0.39
C THR A 50 10.13 10.42 1.09
N ASP A 51 10.03 9.48 2.02
CA ASP A 51 11.13 9.06 2.91
C ASP A 51 11.35 7.53 2.90
N GLY A 52 10.57 6.79 2.12
CA GLY A 52 10.65 5.33 2.05
C GLY A 52 9.91 4.62 3.19
N VAL A 53 10.11 3.31 3.26
CA VAL A 53 9.51 2.44 4.28
C VAL A 53 10.11 2.76 5.65
N GLN A 54 9.26 3.04 6.64
CA GLN A 54 9.65 3.44 7.98
C GLN A 54 9.33 2.36 9.02
N ASP A 55 9.98 2.45 10.19
CA ASP A 55 9.69 1.61 11.34
C ASP A 55 8.51 2.18 12.14
N LYS A 56 7.49 1.35 12.38
CA LYS A 56 6.29 1.72 13.16
C LYS A 56 5.64 3.02 12.70
N LYS A 57 5.27 3.93 13.62
CA LYS A 57 4.54 5.17 13.34
C LYS A 57 5.09 6.43 14.03
N GLU A 58 6.06 6.26 14.90
CA GLU A 58 6.61 7.34 15.71
C GLU A 58 7.25 8.46 14.87
N TYR A 59 7.66 8.14 13.64
CA TYR A 59 8.23 9.10 12.68
C TYR A 59 7.22 10.09 12.08
N LEU A 60 5.91 9.84 12.19
CA LEU A 60 4.90 10.63 11.46
C LEU A 60 4.87 12.09 11.87
N ASP A 61 5.15 12.40 13.13
CA ASP A 61 5.19 13.79 13.59
C ASP A 61 6.37 14.54 12.97
N ASP A 62 7.54 13.91 12.89
CA ASP A 62 8.74 14.48 12.24
C ASP A 62 8.52 14.70 10.74
N VAL A 63 7.82 13.77 10.06
CA VAL A 63 7.48 13.87 8.64
C VAL A 63 6.48 14.99 8.40
N CYS A 64 5.45 15.12 9.23
CA CYS A 64 4.47 16.21 9.13
C CYS A 64 5.14 17.59 9.30
N GLU A 65 6.10 17.73 10.22
CA GLU A 65 6.87 18.95 10.42
C GLU A 65 7.80 19.21 9.22
N LYS A 66 8.53 18.19 8.74
CA LYS A 66 9.44 18.28 7.61
C LYS A 66 8.76 18.74 6.32
N TYR A 67 7.53 18.29 6.08
CA TYR A 67 6.77 18.57 4.86
C TYR A 67 5.61 19.55 5.07
N MET A 68 5.74 20.47 6.03
CA MET A 68 4.70 21.46 6.30
C MET A 68 4.36 22.32 5.08
N GLU A 69 5.36 22.71 4.26
CA GLU A 69 5.21 23.53 3.05
C GLU A 69 5.36 22.75 1.74
N MET A 70 5.36 21.49 1.77
CA MET A 70 5.52 20.52 0.68
C MET A 70 5.28 21.07 -0.75
N ASP A 71 6.33 21.63 -1.38
CA ASP A 71 6.25 22.27 -2.70
C ASP A 71 5.92 21.29 -3.83
N ASN A 72 6.30 20.00 -3.66
CA ASN A 72 6.05 18.93 -4.63
C ASN A 72 4.79 18.11 -4.32
N ALA A 73 3.82 18.68 -3.61
CA ALA A 73 2.60 17.97 -3.20
C ALA A 73 1.83 17.39 -4.40
N ASP A 74 1.74 18.13 -5.50
CA ASP A 74 1.02 17.68 -6.70
C ASP A 74 1.73 16.50 -7.38
N GLU A 75 3.06 16.52 -7.46
CA GLU A 75 3.85 15.38 -7.97
C GLU A 75 3.65 14.12 -7.12
N ILE A 76 3.63 14.26 -5.81
CA ILE A 76 3.41 13.13 -4.90
C ILE A 76 1.96 12.63 -5.00
N ALA A 77 0.97 13.51 -5.17
CA ALA A 77 -0.42 13.13 -5.41
C ALA A 77 -0.57 12.33 -6.72
N GLU A 78 0.10 12.75 -7.78
CA GLU A 78 0.11 12.03 -9.07
C GLU A 78 0.74 10.64 -8.92
N LYS A 79 1.88 10.51 -8.24
CA LYS A 79 2.51 9.22 -7.94
C LYS A 79 1.60 8.31 -7.12
N PHE A 80 0.97 8.85 -6.09
CA PHE A 80 0.01 8.11 -5.27
C PHE A 80 -1.14 7.58 -6.10
N THR A 81 -1.76 8.42 -6.91
CA THR A 81 -2.87 8.06 -7.79
C THR A 81 -2.45 7.03 -8.84
N SER A 82 -1.26 7.15 -9.40
CA SER A 82 -0.69 6.18 -10.35
C SER A 82 -0.55 4.79 -9.71
N ILE A 83 -0.06 4.71 -8.47
CA ILE A 83 0.06 3.44 -7.75
C ILE A 83 -1.32 2.81 -7.50
N ILE A 84 -2.31 3.61 -7.09
CA ILE A 84 -3.69 3.13 -6.91
C ILE A 84 -4.26 2.60 -8.23
N THR A 85 -4.01 3.30 -9.34
CA THR A 85 -4.44 2.88 -10.68
C THR A 85 -3.81 1.54 -11.07
N ASP A 86 -2.53 1.34 -10.80
CA ASP A 86 -1.85 0.08 -11.07
C ASP A 86 -2.41 -1.06 -10.21
N ILE A 87 -2.66 -0.81 -8.91
CA ILE A 87 -3.31 -1.80 -8.03
C ILE A 87 -4.68 -2.21 -8.59
N GLN A 88 -5.50 -1.25 -9.03
CA GLN A 88 -6.80 -1.53 -9.64
C GLN A 88 -6.66 -2.28 -10.96
N THR A 89 -5.65 -1.95 -11.78
CA THR A 89 -5.38 -2.63 -13.05
C THR A 89 -4.98 -4.09 -12.85
N ILE A 90 -4.10 -4.34 -11.88
CA ILE A 90 -3.63 -5.70 -11.55
C ILE A 90 -4.76 -6.53 -10.94
N SER A 91 -5.50 -6.00 -9.96
CA SER A 91 -6.58 -6.73 -9.30
C SER A 91 -7.82 -6.89 -10.17
N ASP A 92 -8.11 -5.91 -11.03
CA ASP A 92 -9.34 -5.77 -11.79
C ASP A 92 -10.59 -5.83 -10.90
N PRO A 93 -11.20 -4.67 -10.58
CA PRO A 93 -12.33 -4.62 -9.64
C PRO A 93 -13.54 -5.47 -10.05
N SER A 94 -13.65 -5.83 -11.34
CA SER A 94 -14.70 -6.74 -11.84
C SER A 94 -14.40 -8.22 -11.58
N ILE A 95 -13.13 -8.58 -11.28
CA ILE A 95 -12.68 -9.96 -11.07
C ILE A 95 -12.33 -10.18 -9.60
N MET A 96 -11.50 -9.30 -9.03
CA MET A 96 -10.99 -9.43 -7.67
C MET A 96 -10.94 -8.06 -6.99
N PRO A 97 -12.09 -7.48 -6.60
CA PRO A 97 -12.10 -6.19 -5.92
C PRO A 97 -11.32 -6.26 -4.60
N ILE A 98 -10.42 -5.32 -4.36
CA ILE A 98 -9.55 -5.28 -3.16
C ILE A 98 -10.37 -5.42 -1.87
N GLY A 99 -11.55 -4.82 -1.82
CA GLY A 99 -12.46 -4.89 -0.66
C GLY A 99 -12.99 -6.29 -0.32
N GLU A 100 -12.80 -7.28 -1.19
CA GLU A 100 -13.18 -8.68 -0.99
C GLU A 100 -11.99 -9.60 -0.79
N THR A 101 -10.78 -9.03 -0.78
CA THR A 101 -9.53 -9.77 -0.60
C THR A 101 -8.89 -9.49 0.76
N ARG A 102 -7.85 -10.27 1.10
CA ARG A 102 -7.01 -9.98 2.26
C ARG A 102 -6.30 -8.62 2.16
N PHE A 103 -6.06 -8.13 0.94
CA PHE A 103 -5.38 -6.86 0.69
C PHE A 103 -6.18 -5.63 1.14
N ARG A 104 -7.42 -5.78 1.59
CA ARG A 104 -8.14 -4.73 2.33
C ARG A 104 -7.58 -4.49 3.74
N GLN A 105 -6.80 -5.43 4.30
CA GLN A 105 -6.18 -5.25 5.60
C GLN A 105 -5.00 -4.28 5.50
N LYS A 106 -4.85 -3.40 6.49
CA LYS A 106 -3.86 -2.31 6.46
C LYS A 106 -2.42 -2.79 6.27
N SER A 107 -2.02 -3.89 6.93
CA SER A 107 -0.66 -4.45 6.78
C SER A 107 -0.40 -4.98 5.38
N ASP A 108 -1.40 -5.64 4.78
CA ASP A 108 -1.32 -6.19 3.43
C ASP A 108 -1.34 -5.07 2.39
N PHE A 109 -2.27 -4.11 2.52
CA PHE A 109 -2.36 -2.99 1.58
C PHE A 109 -1.13 -2.10 1.62
N TYR A 110 -0.57 -1.81 2.81
CA TYR A 110 0.69 -1.08 2.94
C TYR A 110 1.81 -1.74 2.15
N SER A 111 1.94 -3.07 2.29
CA SER A 111 2.97 -3.84 1.60
C SER A 111 2.75 -3.89 0.10
N LEU A 112 1.50 -4.01 -0.36
CA LEU A 112 1.13 -3.98 -1.78
C LEU A 112 1.42 -2.59 -2.37
N PHE A 113 1.02 -1.52 -1.71
CA PHE A 113 1.26 -0.14 -2.15
C PHE A 113 2.76 0.14 -2.29
N ALA A 114 3.57 -0.20 -1.28
CA ALA A 114 5.02 -0.03 -1.32
C ALA A 114 5.68 -0.89 -2.40
N CYS A 115 5.21 -2.11 -2.60
CA CYS A 115 5.68 -2.98 -3.68
C CYS A 115 5.44 -2.37 -5.05
N ILE A 116 4.22 -1.87 -5.32
CA ILE A 116 3.90 -1.23 -6.61
C ILE A 116 4.69 0.08 -6.79
N ALA A 117 4.88 0.88 -5.73
CA ALA A 117 5.73 2.06 -5.77
C ALA A 117 7.17 1.74 -6.21
N ASP A 118 7.73 0.64 -5.71
CA ASP A 118 9.05 0.16 -6.13
C ASP A 118 9.06 -0.34 -7.58
N LEU A 119 8.05 -1.10 -7.98
CA LEU A 119 7.97 -1.67 -9.32
C LEU A 119 7.78 -0.61 -10.41
N GLN A 120 7.05 0.48 -10.13
CA GLN A 120 6.92 1.62 -11.05
C GLN A 120 8.25 2.30 -11.37
N GLN A 121 9.27 2.15 -10.51
CA GLN A 121 10.62 2.64 -10.81
C GLN A 121 11.32 1.79 -11.89
N CYS A 122 10.88 0.56 -12.10
CA CYS A 122 11.42 -0.36 -13.10
C CYS A 122 10.73 -0.22 -14.47
N GLY A 123 9.53 0.39 -14.54
CA GLY A 123 8.77 0.56 -15.77
C GLY A 123 7.27 0.71 -15.54
N THR A 124 6.49 0.42 -16.57
CA THR A 124 5.03 0.47 -16.55
C THR A 124 4.44 -0.93 -16.67
N ILE A 125 3.15 -1.06 -16.32
CA ILE A 125 2.44 -2.34 -16.43
C ILE A 125 2.42 -2.85 -17.88
N LYS A 126 2.75 -4.13 -18.04
CA LYS A 126 2.68 -4.88 -19.29
C LYS A 126 1.36 -5.63 -19.35
N THR A 127 0.53 -5.26 -20.32
CA THR A 127 -0.83 -5.80 -20.45
C THR A 127 -0.87 -7.28 -20.76
N ASP A 128 0.14 -7.80 -21.46
CA ASP A 128 0.30 -9.23 -21.79
C ASP A 128 0.65 -10.10 -20.57
N ARG A 129 1.12 -9.51 -19.49
CA ARG A 129 1.47 -10.19 -18.22
C ARG A 129 0.36 -10.13 -17.16
N LEU A 130 -0.66 -9.31 -17.36
CA LEU A 130 -1.71 -9.07 -16.36
C LEU A 130 -2.39 -10.36 -15.90
N GLN A 131 -2.67 -11.28 -16.80
CA GLN A 131 -3.35 -12.54 -16.44
C GLN A 131 -2.51 -13.38 -15.47
N THR A 132 -1.21 -13.49 -15.71
CA THR A 132 -0.29 -14.25 -14.85
C THR A 132 -0.21 -13.62 -13.46
N VAL A 133 -0.08 -12.29 -13.40
CA VAL A 133 0.02 -11.56 -12.13
C VAL A 133 -1.29 -11.58 -11.33
N ARG A 134 -2.45 -11.55 -12.01
CA ARG A 134 -3.75 -11.74 -11.35
C ARG A 134 -3.88 -13.10 -10.70
N LEU A 135 -3.46 -14.16 -11.40
CA LEU A 135 -3.45 -15.52 -10.84
C LEU A 135 -2.54 -15.59 -9.60
N SER A 136 -1.36 -14.98 -9.64
CA SER A 136 -0.48 -14.92 -8.47
C SER A 136 -1.12 -14.15 -7.30
N LEU A 137 -1.80 -13.04 -7.57
CA LEU A 137 -2.48 -12.24 -6.54
C LEU A 137 -3.67 -13.02 -5.95
N GLN A 138 -4.42 -13.75 -6.78
CA GLN A 138 -5.51 -14.60 -6.34
C GLN A 138 -5.00 -15.77 -5.49
N GLU A 139 -3.93 -16.44 -5.91
CA GLU A 139 -3.30 -17.50 -5.13
C GLU A 139 -2.84 -16.99 -3.76
N MET A 140 -2.16 -15.85 -3.71
CA MET A 140 -1.78 -15.21 -2.45
C MET A 140 -2.98 -14.90 -1.57
N ASN A 141 -4.08 -14.41 -2.14
CA ASN A 141 -5.30 -14.13 -1.40
C ASN A 141 -5.91 -15.40 -0.76
N GLU A 142 -5.85 -16.53 -1.45
CA GLU A 142 -6.42 -17.80 -1.02
C GLU A 142 -5.50 -18.57 -0.06
N GLN A 143 -4.19 -18.54 -0.29
CA GLN A 143 -3.22 -19.41 0.35
C GLN A 143 -2.52 -18.79 1.57
N ILE A 144 -2.37 -17.45 1.62
CA ILE A 144 -1.70 -16.82 2.77
C ILE A 144 -2.56 -16.96 4.02
N GLY A 145 -2.07 -17.75 4.96
CA GLY A 145 -2.75 -18.00 6.23
C GLY A 145 -1.88 -18.82 7.19
N PRO A 146 -2.22 -18.85 8.48
CA PRO A 146 -1.45 -19.58 9.49
C PRO A 146 -1.49 -21.11 9.30
N GLN A 147 -2.42 -21.61 8.50
CA GLN A 147 -2.61 -23.03 8.21
C GLN A 147 -2.13 -23.40 6.80
N SER A 148 -1.49 -22.50 6.07
CA SER A 148 -0.97 -22.80 4.73
C SER A 148 0.06 -23.94 4.79
N GLU A 149 0.05 -24.81 3.78
CA GLU A 149 1.09 -25.84 3.63
C GLU A 149 2.41 -25.25 3.13
N ASP A 150 2.35 -24.10 2.46
CA ASP A 150 3.51 -23.34 2.00
C ASP A 150 4.12 -22.51 3.15
N ASP A 151 5.42 -22.66 3.38
CA ASP A 151 6.15 -22.00 4.45
C ASP A 151 6.19 -20.50 4.28
N ASP A 152 6.33 -19.99 3.05
CA ASP A 152 6.38 -18.57 2.76
C ASP A 152 5.03 -17.89 3.01
N TYR A 153 3.92 -18.56 2.68
CA TYR A 153 2.58 -18.05 2.95
C TYR A 153 2.25 -18.04 4.45
N ARG A 154 2.72 -19.03 5.21
CA ARG A 154 2.62 -19.01 6.69
C ARG A 154 3.46 -17.90 7.29
N GLU A 155 4.68 -17.72 6.80
CA GLU A 155 5.57 -16.64 7.27
C GLU A 155 4.97 -15.27 6.98
N TYR A 156 4.41 -15.06 5.78
CA TYR A 156 3.71 -13.81 5.46
C TYR A 156 2.58 -13.53 6.46
N ALA A 157 1.73 -14.52 6.72
CA ALA A 157 0.63 -14.40 7.67
C ALA A 157 1.14 -14.05 9.09
N THR A 158 2.19 -14.69 9.54
CA THR A 158 2.83 -14.43 10.84
C THR A 158 3.31 -12.99 10.96
N ARG A 159 3.94 -12.46 9.90
CA ARG A 159 4.44 -11.08 9.85
C ARG A 159 3.34 -10.03 9.72
N CYS A 160 2.12 -10.43 9.40
CA CYS A 160 0.93 -9.57 9.47
C CYS A 160 0.32 -9.52 10.87
N LEU A 161 0.53 -10.54 11.70
CA LEU A 161 -0.09 -10.67 13.02
C LEU A 161 0.80 -10.19 14.16
N SER A 162 2.12 -10.41 14.06
CA SER A 162 3.08 -10.05 15.08
C SER A 162 3.98 -8.93 14.61
N ASP A 163 3.98 -7.81 15.33
CA ASP A 163 4.80 -6.61 15.04
C ASP A 163 4.74 -6.16 13.55
N ALA A 164 3.52 -6.18 13.00
CA ALA A 164 3.26 -5.97 11.58
C ALA A 164 3.84 -4.65 11.02
N ASN A 165 4.03 -3.66 11.89
CA ASN A 165 4.52 -2.33 11.53
C ASN A 165 6.04 -2.17 11.69
N SER A 166 6.77 -3.18 12.17
CA SER A 166 8.23 -3.13 12.20
C SER A 166 8.79 -3.07 10.77
N ILE A 167 9.89 -2.33 10.60
CA ILE A 167 10.54 -2.18 9.29
C ILE A 167 10.95 -3.54 8.72
N ALA A 168 11.42 -4.46 9.56
CA ALA A 168 11.82 -5.81 9.14
C ALA A 168 10.63 -6.59 8.54
N ASN A 169 9.45 -6.56 9.20
CA ASN A 169 8.26 -7.24 8.71
C ASN A 169 7.65 -6.54 7.49
N ARG A 170 7.64 -5.21 7.45
CA ARG A 170 7.24 -4.44 6.28
C ARG A 170 8.10 -4.80 5.07
N GLN A 171 9.42 -4.74 5.21
CA GLN A 171 10.37 -5.01 4.12
C GLN A 171 10.28 -6.44 3.62
N TRP A 172 10.14 -7.41 4.52
CA TRP A 172 9.99 -8.82 4.15
C TRP A 172 8.72 -9.04 3.30
N ARG A 173 7.57 -8.50 3.73
CA ARG A 173 6.32 -8.62 2.97
C ARG A 173 6.39 -7.91 1.61
N ILE A 174 7.02 -6.75 1.54
CA ILE A 174 7.22 -6.01 0.28
C ILE A 174 8.06 -6.85 -0.69
N ASN A 175 9.17 -7.42 -0.23
CA ASN A 175 10.03 -8.27 -1.07
C ASN A 175 9.30 -9.54 -1.52
N PHE A 176 8.53 -10.16 -0.63
CA PHE A 176 7.69 -11.31 -0.96
C PHE A 176 6.69 -11.00 -2.10
N LEU A 177 6.00 -9.87 -2.04
CA LEU A 177 5.08 -9.43 -3.09
C LEU A 177 5.83 -9.09 -4.38
N LYS A 178 6.97 -8.41 -4.25
CA LYS A 178 7.78 -7.98 -5.40
C LYS A 178 8.20 -9.15 -6.29
N THR A 179 8.70 -10.23 -5.71
CA THR A 179 9.11 -11.42 -6.46
C THR A 179 7.97 -12.10 -7.24
N ARG A 180 6.71 -11.86 -6.84
CA ARG A 180 5.52 -12.44 -7.46
C ARG A 180 4.82 -11.51 -8.45
N LEU A 181 5.08 -10.21 -8.38
CA LEU A 181 4.43 -9.19 -9.20
C LEU A 181 5.38 -8.52 -10.21
N GLU A 182 6.70 -8.69 -10.06
CA GLU A 182 7.69 -7.96 -10.85
C GLU A 182 7.62 -8.26 -12.35
N ASP A 183 7.18 -9.45 -12.76
CA ASP A 183 7.05 -9.83 -14.18
C ASP A 183 6.10 -8.91 -14.95
N CYS A 184 5.17 -8.24 -14.23
CA CYS A 184 4.25 -7.26 -14.83
C CYS A 184 4.95 -5.96 -15.23
N TYR A 185 6.15 -5.68 -14.72
CA TYR A 185 6.89 -4.42 -14.92
C TYR A 185 8.24 -4.60 -15.60
N LYS A 186 8.87 -5.77 -15.53
CA LYS A 186 10.19 -6.01 -16.14
C LYS A 186 10.13 -5.95 -17.66
N GLU A 187 11.12 -5.31 -18.27
CA GLU A 187 11.37 -5.47 -19.70
C GLU A 187 11.88 -6.88 -19.99
N GLU A 188 11.43 -7.46 -21.10
CA GLU A 188 12.07 -8.68 -21.60
C GLU A 188 13.52 -8.38 -21.95
N ALA A 189 14.43 -9.17 -21.38
CA ALA A 189 15.87 -9.05 -21.65
C ALA A 189 16.20 -9.46 -23.08
#